data_2cf2de0e6db3d6beb201bcd272191637
#
_entry.id   2cf2de0e6db3d6beb201bcd272191637
#
_cell.length_a   1.000
_cell.length_b   1.000
_cell.length_c   1.000
_cell.angle_alpha   90.00
_cell.angle_beta   90.00
_cell.angle_gamma   90.00
#
_symmetry.space_group_name_H-M   'P 1'
#
loop_
_entity.id
_entity.type
_entity.pdbx_description
1 polymer ?
#
loop_
_entity_poly.entity_id
_entity_poly.type
_entity_poly.pdbx_seq_one_letter_code
_entity_poly.pdbx_strand_id
1 'polypeptide(L)'
;MGEVVGIYDGVHQTPKYQDSGIMFLSVENIVTLQSSKYISEDDFKRDYKVYPQENDILMTRIGDVGTTNVVADNGLKAYYVSLALLKYKSTNPHFLSNAIQSDYVKKGLANRTLKTAIPMKINKDEIGKVDVMLPISDKEQKQIGTYFLNLDNLITLHQRK
;
A
#
# COMPACT_ATOMS: atom_id res chain seq x y z
N MET A 1 -3.01 2.60 13.77
CA MET A 1 -2.08 2.44 12.62
C MET A 1 -1.11 3.61 12.47
N GLY A 2 -1.56 4.85 12.53
CA GLY A 2 -0.68 6.03 12.34
C GLY A 2 0.50 6.19 13.30
N GLU A 3 0.50 5.49 14.42
CA GLU A 3 1.63 5.46 15.35
C GLU A 3 2.81 4.63 14.79
N VAL A 4 2.53 3.62 13.98
CA VAL A 4 3.52 2.65 13.49
C VAL A 4 3.98 2.91 12.06
N VAL A 5 3.23 3.68 11.26
CA VAL A 5 3.60 4.11 9.90
C VAL A 5 3.27 5.57 9.66
N GLY A 6 4.00 6.23 8.74
CA GLY A 6 3.57 7.49 8.16
C GLY A 6 2.56 7.21 7.03
N ILE A 7 1.47 7.98 6.93
CA ILE A 7 0.42 7.75 5.93
C ILE A 7 0.37 8.94 4.98
N TYR A 8 0.49 8.67 3.68
CA TYR A 8 0.55 9.70 2.63
C TYR A 8 -0.40 9.37 1.49
N ASP A 9 -0.93 10.41 0.88
CA ASP A 9 -1.77 10.32 -0.32
C ASP A 9 -0.93 10.41 -1.59
N GLY A 10 -1.37 9.73 -2.65
CA GLY A 10 -0.89 9.98 -4.00
C GLY A 10 -1.50 11.25 -4.59
N VAL A 11 -1.12 11.56 -5.83
CA VAL A 11 -1.65 12.73 -6.55
C VAL A 11 -3.14 12.58 -6.82
N HIS A 12 -3.87 13.70 -6.72
CA HIS A 12 -5.32 13.75 -6.97
C HIS A 12 -5.66 14.00 -8.43
N GLN A 13 -4.76 14.65 -9.17
CA GLN A 13 -4.95 14.92 -10.59
C GLN A 13 -4.38 13.77 -11.42
N THR A 14 -5.09 13.38 -12.47
CA THR A 14 -4.58 12.41 -13.43
C THR A 14 -3.40 13.04 -14.17
N PRO A 15 -2.21 12.46 -14.11
CA PRO A 15 -1.05 13.02 -14.79
C PRO A 15 -1.11 12.78 -16.30
N LYS A 16 -0.28 13.48 -17.03
CA LYS A 16 -0.05 13.20 -18.44
C LYS A 16 0.83 11.95 -18.56
N TYR A 17 0.25 10.86 -19.06
CA TYR A 17 1.00 9.61 -19.24
C TYR A 17 1.97 9.71 -20.42
N GLN A 18 3.06 8.94 -20.31
CA GLN A 18 4.11 8.80 -21.32
C GLN A 18 4.39 7.31 -21.56
N ASP A 19 5.09 6.99 -22.65
CA ASP A 19 5.47 5.61 -22.98
C ASP A 19 6.65 5.10 -22.15
N SER A 20 7.39 5.99 -21.50
CA SER A 20 8.53 5.67 -20.65
C SER A 20 8.73 6.75 -19.59
N GLY A 21 9.51 6.46 -18.54
CA GLY A 21 9.80 7.38 -17.43
C GLY A 21 9.61 6.74 -16.07
N ILE A 22 9.02 7.48 -15.13
CA ILE A 22 8.72 6.97 -13.79
C ILE A 22 7.40 6.20 -13.82
N MET A 23 7.42 4.93 -13.40
CA MET A 23 6.24 4.07 -13.33
C MET A 23 5.16 4.68 -12.45
N PHE A 24 3.91 4.69 -12.94
CA PHE A 24 2.76 5.25 -12.24
C PHE A 24 1.78 4.14 -11.83
N LEU A 25 1.55 4.03 -10.52
CA LEU A 25 0.72 3.00 -9.90
C LEU A 25 -0.65 3.55 -9.50
N SER A 26 -1.67 2.75 -9.66
CA SER A 26 -3.04 2.99 -9.19
C SER A 26 -3.62 1.72 -8.56
N VAL A 27 -4.89 1.75 -8.13
CA VAL A 27 -5.55 0.60 -7.50
C VAL A 27 -5.45 -0.68 -8.32
N GLU A 28 -5.49 -0.59 -9.64
CA GLU A 28 -5.40 -1.74 -10.55
C GLU A 28 -4.03 -2.47 -10.49
N ASN A 29 -3.01 -1.79 -9.99
CA ASN A 29 -1.64 -2.31 -9.92
C ASN A 29 -1.28 -2.90 -8.55
N ILE A 30 -2.19 -2.89 -7.58
CA ILE A 30 -1.86 -3.24 -6.18
C ILE A 30 -1.30 -4.65 -6.03
N VAL A 31 -1.76 -5.59 -6.84
CA VAL A 31 -1.35 -7.01 -6.73
C VAL A 31 0.08 -7.24 -7.20
N THR A 32 0.51 -6.57 -8.26
CA THR A 32 1.82 -6.80 -8.88
C THR A 32 2.82 -5.68 -8.64
N LEU A 33 2.35 -4.49 -8.30
CA LEU A 33 3.11 -3.23 -8.30
C LEU A 33 3.83 -2.96 -9.63
N GLN A 34 3.21 -3.42 -10.74
CA GLN A 34 3.68 -3.21 -12.11
C GLN A 34 2.63 -2.43 -12.90
N SER A 35 3.09 -1.52 -13.73
CA SER A 35 2.24 -0.69 -14.59
C SER A 35 2.91 -0.46 -15.93
N SER A 36 2.09 -0.29 -16.96
CA SER A 36 2.52 0.19 -18.28
C SER A 36 2.35 1.72 -18.42
N LYS A 37 1.90 2.42 -17.38
CA LYS A 37 1.74 3.87 -17.36
C LYS A 37 2.96 4.50 -16.71
N TYR A 38 3.46 5.54 -17.34
CA TYR A 38 4.61 6.29 -16.86
C TYR A 38 4.32 7.79 -16.84
N ILE A 39 5.05 8.52 -16.02
CA ILE A 39 5.05 9.99 -16.00
C ILE A 39 6.46 10.54 -16.22
N SER A 40 6.56 11.82 -16.55
CA SER A 40 7.87 12.47 -16.71
C SER A 40 8.61 12.59 -15.37
N GLU A 41 9.94 12.65 -15.43
CA GLU A 41 10.74 12.95 -14.23
C GLU A 41 10.42 14.32 -13.63
N ASP A 42 10.09 15.30 -14.47
CA ASP A 42 9.76 16.66 -14.03
C ASP A 42 8.45 16.68 -13.24
N ASP A 43 7.41 15.98 -13.74
CA ASP A 43 6.16 15.82 -13.00
C ASP A 43 6.39 15.07 -11.67
N PHE A 44 7.20 14.03 -11.70
CA PHE A 44 7.55 13.29 -10.49
C PHE A 44 8.25 14.19 -9.45
N LYS A 45 9.28 14.94 -9.85
CA LYS A 45 10.01 15.87 -8.96
C LYS A 45 9.13 16.98 -8.41
N ARG A 46 8.16 17.45 -9.21
CA ARG A 46 7.22 18.50 -8.80
C ARG A 46 6.22 17.97 -7.77
N ASP A 47 5.62 16.81 -8.01
CA ASP A 47 4.40 16.37 -7.31
C ASP A 47 4.67 15.34 -6.19
N TYR A 48 5.80 14.63 -6.23
CA TYR A 48 6.12 13.56 -5.27
C TYR A 48 7.27 13.92 -4.35
N LYS A 49 6.97 14.54 -3.20
CA LYS A 49 7.95 14.77 -2.14
C LYS A 49 8.17 13.51 -1.29
N VAL A 50 7.14 12.68 -1.18
CA VAL A 50 7.17 11.38 -0.51
C VAL A 50 6.66 10.34 -1.51
N TYR A 51 7.45 9.31 -1.75
CA TYR A 51 7.18 8.28 -2.74
C TYR A 51 7.54 6.89 -2.19
N PRO A 52 7.02 5.82 -2.79
CA PRO A 52 7.27 4.44 -2.35
C PRO A 52 8.75 4.07 -2.44
N GLN A 53 9.26 3.47 -1.38
CA GLN A 53 10.59 2.90 -1.26
C GLN A 53 10.49 1.47 -0.73
N GLU A 54 11.57 0.73 -0.80
CA GLU A 54 11.65 -0.63 -0.26
C GLU A 54 11.15 -0.69 1.19
N ASN A 55 10.37 -1.72 1.52
CA ASN A 55 9.70 -1.95 2.80
C ASN A 55 8.49 -1.02 3.10
N ASP A 56 8.19 -0.05 2.26
CA ASP A 56 6.91 0.65 2.36
C ASP A 56 5.76 -0.26 1.92
N ILE A 57 4.54 0.09 2.34
CA ILE A 57 3.33 -0.64 1.95
C ILE A 57 2.45 0.31 1.13
N LEU A 58 2.00 -0.13 -0.03
CA LEU A 58 0.89 0.50 -0.73
C LEU A 58 -0.40 -0.20 -0.34
N MET A 59 -1.46 0.57 -0.10
CA MET A 59 -2.78 0.09 0.30
C MET A 59 -3.87 0.76 -0.53
N THR A 60 -4.83 -0.03 -1.02
CA THR A 60 -6.02 0.51 -1.69
C THR A 60 -6.89 1.29 -0.72
N ARG A 61 -7.42 2.45 -1.16
CA ARG A 61 -8.26 3.32 -0.33
C ARG A 61 -9.51 3.87 -1.04
N ILE A 62 -9.69 3.59 -2.33
CA ILE A 62 -10.86 3.99 -3.14
C ILE A 62 -11.36 2.77 -3.89
N GLY A 63 -12.67 2.50 -3.80
CA GLY A 63 -13.33 1.32 -4.34
C GLY A 63 -13.12 0.13 -3.40
N ASP A 64 -12.15 -0.70 -3.67
CA ASP A 64 -11.63 -1.67 -2.70
C ASP A 64 -10.81 -0.95 -1.64
N VAL A 65 -10.99 -1.29 -0.35
CA VAL A 65 -10.28 -0.67 0.76
C VAL A 65 -9.58 -1.72 1.59
N GLY A 66 -8.25 -1.58 1.72
CA GLY A 66 -7.44 -2.42 2.62
C GLY A 66 -6.67 -3.56 1.94
N THR A 67 -6.68 -3.67 0.61
CA THR A 67 -5.74 -4.55 -0.08
C THR A 67 -4.36 -3.91 -0.08
N THR A 68 -3.35 -4.68 0.31
CA THR A 68 -1.98 -4.19 0.51
C THR A 68 -0.96 -4.97 -0.31
N ASN A 69 0.14 -4.30 -0.64
CA ASN A 69 1.35 -4.95 -1.12
C ASN A 69 2.60 -4.21 -0.60
N VAL A 70 3.66 -4.96 -0.35
CA VAL A 70 4.95 -4.45 0.13
C VAL A 70 5.82 -4.08 -1.05
N VAL A 71 6.40 -2.90 -1.03
CA VAL A 71 7.34 -2.44 -2.06
C VAL A 71 8.66 -3.17 -1.90
N ALA A 72 9.07 -3.90 -2.94
CA ALA A 72 10.22 -4.80 -2.89
C ALA A 72 11.57 -4.16 -3.31
N ASP A 73 11.54 -2.95 -3.86
CA ASP A 73 12.73 -2.28 -4.41
C ASP A 73 12.66 -0.76 -4.27
N ASN A 74 13.79 -0.09 -4.47
CA ASN A 74 13.93 1.36 -4.41
C ASN A 74 13.79 2.05 -5.79
N GLY A 75 13.29 1.37 -6.82
CA GLY A 75 12.95 1.99 -8.10
C GLY A 75 11.90 3.10 -7.92
N LEU A 76 12.10 4.23 -8.61
CA LEU A 76 11.18 5.36 -8.49
C LEU A 76 9.79 4.96 -8.99
N LYS A 77 8.79 5.19 -8.15
CA LYS A 77 7.37 4.90 -8.42
C LYS A 77 6.52 6.09 -8.00
N ALA A 78 5.72 6.56 -8.92
CA ALA A 78 4.64 7.50 -8.65
C ALA A 78 3.36 6.71 -8.33
N TYR A 79 2.40 7.33 -7.62
CA TYR A 79 1.15 6.64 -7.29
C TYR A 79 -0.03 7.60 -7.23
N TYR A 80 -1.20 7.07 -7.58
CA TYR A 80 -2.45 7.83 -7.61
C TYR A 80 -3.14 7.82 -6.25
N VAL A 81 -4.01 8.79 -6.03
CA VAL A 81 -4.81 8.94 -4.80
C VAL A 81 -5.69 7.74 -4.45
N SER A 82 -5.90 6.80 -5.39
CA SER A 82 -6.57 5.53 -5.10
C SER A 82 -5.77 4.59 -4.21
N LEU A 83 -4.47 4.88 -4.02
CA LEU A 83 -3.56 4.21 -3.10
C LEU A 83 -3.17 5.15 -1.96
N ALA A 84 -3.02 4.60 -0.76
CA ALA A 84 -2.32 5.22 0.35
C ALA A 84 -0.92 4.60 0.46
N LEU A 85 0.08 5.44 0.66
CA LEU A 85 1.43 5.00 1.00
C LEU A 85 1.57 4.94 2.52
N LEU A 86 1.87 3.76 3.04
CA LEU A 86 2.20 3.53 4.44
C LEU A 86 3.73 3.45 4.54
N LYS A 87 4.32 4.56 4.95
CA LYS A 87 5.76 4.74 5.00
C LYS A 87 6.36 3.96 6.15
N TYR A 88 7.33 3.10 5.85
CA TYR A 88 8.03 2.27 6.82
C TYR A 88 8.65 3.12 7.96
N LYS A 89 8.53 2.62 9.18
CA LYS A 89 9.23 3.15 10.37
C LYS A 89 10.04 2.04 11.03
N SER A 90 9.36 1.12 11.73
CA SER A 90 10.02 0.06 12.50
C SER A 90 9.28 -1.28 12.47
N THR A 91 7.97 -1.28 12.21
CA THR A 91 7.15 -2.50 12.19
C THR A 91 7.48 -3.33 10.95
N ASN A 92 7.70 -4.64 11.10
CA ASN A 92 7.98 -5.50 9.94
C ASN A 92 6.90 -5.34 8.86
N PRO A 93 7.28 -4.99 7.60
CA PRO A 93 6.30 -4.63 6.56
C PRO A 93 5.42 -5.81 6.12
N HIS A 94 5.97 -7.01 6.03
CA HIS A 94 5.19 -8.20 5.67
C HIS A 94 4.22 -8.60 6.78
N PHE A 95 4.63 -8.47 8.05
CA PHE A 95 3.71 -8.63 9.17
C PHE A 95 2.58 -7.60 9.09
N LEU A 96 2.90 -6.31 8.95
CA LEU A 96 1.90 -5.25 8.93
C LEU A 96 0.95 -5.39 7.74
N SER A 97 1.46 -5.71 6.56
CA SER A 97 0.65 -5.97 5.37
C SER A 97 -0.38 -7.07 5.62
N ASN A 98 0.04 -8.19 6.20
CA ASN A 98 -0.87 -9.29 6.56
C ASN A 98 -1.85 -8.91 7.68
N ALA A 99 -1.39 -8.18 8.70
CA ALA A 99 -2.25 -7.70 9.78
C ALA A 99 -3.35 -6.77 9.25
N ILE A 100 -3.06 -5.90 8.28
CA ILE A 100 -4.06 -5.03 7.63
C ILE A 100 -5.12 -5.85 6.90
N GLN A 101 -4.76 -6.99 6.33
CA GLN A 101 -5.69 -7.86 5.63
C GLN A 101 -6.49 -8.80 6.55
N SER A 102 -6.20 -8.82 7.85
CA SER A 102 -7.00 -9.57 8.84
C SER A 102 -8.42 -9.01 8.96
N ASP A 103 -9.36 -9.88 9.34
CA ASP A 103 -10.77 -9.50 9.55
C ASP A 103 -10.93 -8.36 10.56
N TYR A 104 -10.10 -8.36 11.61
CA TYR A 104 -10.12 -7.34 12.65
C TYR A 104 -9.81 -5.95 12.07
N VAL A 105 -8.71 -5.82 11.34
CA VAL A 105 -8.28 -4.53 10.76
C VAL A 105 -9.19 -4.13 9.59
N LYS A 106 -9.58 -5.08 8.73
CA LYS A 106 -10.55 -4.83 7.64
C LYS A 106 -11.88 -4.30 8.17
N LYS A 107 -12.40 -4.83 9.27
CA LYS A 107 -13.60 -4.31 9.93
C LYS A 107 -13.38 -2.88 10.44
N GLY A 108 -12.23 -2.59 11.02
CA GLY A 108 -11.85 -1.25 11.45
C GLY A 108 -11.80 -0.25 10.28
N LEU A 109 -11.21 -0.64 9.15
CA LEU A 109 -11.19 0.15 7.92
C LEU A 109 -12.61 0.37 7.37
N ALA A 110 -13.42 -0.69 7.27
CA ALA A 110 -14.79 -0.63 6.75
C ALA A 110 -15.70 0.29 7.58
N ASN A 111 -15.54 0.33 8.90
CA ASN A 111 -16.29 1.20 9.79
C ASN A 111 -15.95 2.69 9.61
N ARG A 112 -14.75 3.00 9.08
CA ARG A 112 -14.26 4.36 8.84
C ARG A 112 -14.34 4.78 7.37
N THR A 113 -14.77 3.86 6.50
CA THR A 113 -14.92 4.10 5.07
C THR A 113 -16.21 4.88 4.81
N LEU A 114 -16.11 5.92 3.98
CA LEU A 114 -17.23 6.72 3.49
C LEU A 114 -18.01 5.91 2.44
N LYS A 115 -19.04 5.19 2.88
CA LYS A 115 -19.86 4.32 2.04
C LYS A 115 -20.82 5.09 1.14
N THR A 116 -21.09 6.35 1.47
CA THR A 116 -21.95 7.25 0.66
C THR A 116 -21.24 7.85 -0.55
N ALA A 117 -19.91 7.76 -0.60
CA ALA A 117 -19.13 8.15 -1.77
C ALA A 117 -19.19 7.06 -2.85
N ILE A 118 -19.25 7.45 -4.12
CA ILE A 118 -19.20 6.55 -5.28
C ILE A 118 -18.02 6.93 -6.15
N PRO A 119 -16.97 6.10 -6.20
CA PRO A 119 -16.74 4.89 -5.39
C PRO A 119 -16.51 5.21 -3.90
N MET A 120 -16.79 4.24 -3.01
CA MET A 120 -16.50 4.39 -1.57
C MET A 120 -15.02 4.66 -1.34
N LYS A 121 -14.69 5.38 -0.27
CA LYS A 121 -13.30 5.76 0.03
C LYS A 121 -13.06 5.93 1.53
N ILE A 122 -11.80 5.75 1.92
CA ILE A 122 -11.32 6.11 3.26
C ILE A 122 -10.26 7.21 3.18
N ASN A 123 -10.33 8.19 4.08
CA ASN A 123 -9.33 9.25 4.17
C ASN A 123 -8.10 8.78 4.97
N LYS A 124 -6.92 9.35 4.67
CA LYS A 124 -5.66 8.96 5.34
C LYS A 124 -5.72 9.10 6.85
N ASP A 125 -6.36 10.15 7.36
CA ASP A 125 -6.48 10.37 8.80
C ASP A 125 -7.36 9.31 9.47
N GLU A 126 -8.38 8.81 8.77
CA GLU A 126 -9.21 7.70 9.24
C GLU A 126 -8.47 6.35 9.18
N ILE A 127 -7.59 6.14 8.19
CA ILE A 127 -6.67 4.99 8.16
C ILE A 127 -5.78 5.02 9.41
N GLY A 128 -5.25 6.19 9.76
CA GLY A 128 -4.39 6.39 10.94
C GLY A 128 -5.04 5.99 12.27
N LYS A 129 -6.36 6.11 12.38
CA LYS A 129 -7.14 5.79 13.58
C LYS A 129 -7.52 4.31 13.70
N VAL A 130 -7.23 3.49 12.71
CA VAL A 130 -7.52 2.05 12.78
C VAL A 130 -6.52 1.37 13.70
N ASP A 131 -7.06 0.59 14.64
CA ASP A 131 -6.24 -0.20 15.57
C ASP A 131 -5.60 -1.39 14.85
N VAL A 132 -4.34 -1.63 15.15
CA VAL A 132 -3.59 -2.80 14.70
C VAL A 132 -2.92 -3.42 15.92
N MET A 133 -3.19 -4.69 16.16
CA MET A 133 -2.51 -5.43 17.22
C MET A 133 -1.11 -5.82 16.74
N LEU A 134 -0.11 -5.47 17.53
CA LEU A 134 1.29 -5.77 17.23
C LEU A 134 1.86 -6.72 18.28
N PRO A 135 2.58 -7.77 17.87
CA PRO A 135 3.45 -8.51 18.79
C PRO A 135 4.47 -7.56 19.42
N ILE A 136 4.76 -7.78 20.71
CA ILE A 136 5.74 -6.97 21.45
C ILE A 136 7.16 -7.17 20.87
N SER A 137 7.43 -8.38 20.37
CA SER A 137 8.75 -8.77 19.88
C SER A 137 8.88 -8.55 18.35
N ASP A 138 9.88 -7.78 17.95
CA ASP A 138 10.25 -7.63 16.53
C ASP A 138 10.60 -8.98 15.88
N LYS A 139 11.17 -9.90 16.66
CA LYS A 139 11.47 -11.26 16.21
C LYS A 139 10.18 -12.01 15.83
N GLU A 140 9.14 -11.88 16.63
CA GLU A 140 7.83 -12.50 16.36
C GLU A 140 7.18 -11.87 15.14
N GLN A 141 7.19 -10.55 15.01
CA GLN A 141 6.70 -9.87 13.82
C GLN A 141 7.40 -10.39 12.55
N LYS A 142 8.73 -10.51 12.59
CA LYS A 142 9.53 -11.03 11.48
C LYS A 142 9.19 -12.48 11.15
N GLN A 143 9.00 -13.33 12.16
CA GLN A 143 8.64 -14.74 11.96
C GLN A 143 7.25 -14.86 11.30
N ILE A 144 6.26 -14.13 11.79
CA ILE A 144 4.91 -14.12 11.22
C ILE A 144 4.96 -13.58 9.78
N GLY A 145 5.61 -12.44 9.55
CA GLY A 145 5.73 -11.84 8.22
C GLY A 145 6.40 -12.77 7.20
N THR A 146 7.49 -13.44 7.60
CA THR A 146 8.20 -14.41 6.74
C THR A 146 7.34 -15.64 6.46
N TYR A 147 6.59 -16.12 7.45
CA TYR A 147 5.70 -17.28 7.28
C TYR A 147 4.64 -17.01 6.18
N PHE A 148 3.93 -15.89 6.27
CA PHE A 148 2.92 -15.54 5.27
C PHE A 148 3.53 -15.25 3.90
N LEU A 149 4.66 -14.55 3.83
CA LEU A 149 5.37 -14.34 2.57
C LEU A 149 5.72 -15.66 1.87
N ASN A 150 6.17 -16.67 2.62
CA ASN A 150 6.46 -17.98 2.07
C ASN A 150 5.21 -18.71 1.58
N LEU A 151 4.08 -18.58 2.30
CA LEU A 151 2.79 -19.13 1.85
C LEU A 151 2.33 -18.49 0.54
N ASP A 152 2.39 -17.18 0.42
CA ASP A 152 2.01 -16.44 -0.79
C ASP A 152 2.87 -16.88 -2.00
N ASN A 153 4.17 -17.05 -1.79
CA ASN A 153 5.08 -17.55 -2.81
C ASN A 153 4.71 -18.99 -3.26
N LEU A 154 4.38 -19.88 -2.33
CA LEU A 154 3.95 -21.23 -2.63
C LEU A 154 2.63 -21.26 -3.41
N ILE A 155 1.64 -20.46 -3.02
CA ILE A 155 0.36 -20.32 -3.70
C ILE A 155 0.60 -19.83 -5.14
N THR A 156 1.40 -18.77 -5.31
CA THR A 156 1.71 -18.21 -6.62
C THR A 156 2.40 -19.22 -7.54
N LEU A 157 3.33 -20.03 -7.02
CA LEU A 157 4.01 -21.08 -7.78
C LEU A 157 3.04 -22.19 -8.22
N HIS A 158 2.06 -22.55 -7.39
CA HIS A 158 1.05 -23.55 -7.74
C HIS A 158 0.04 -23.07 -8.79
N GLN A 159 -0.28 -21.77 -8.79
CA GLN A 159 -1.21 -21.17 -9.75
C GLN A 159 -0.61 -20.96 -11.15
N ARG A 160 0.72 -21.02 -11.29
CA ARG A 160 1.42 -20.89 -12.58
C ARG A 160 1.59 -22.21 -13.35
N LYS A 161 1.12 -23.35 -12.79
CA LYS A 161 1.06 -24.64 -13.45
C LYS A 161 -0.29 -24.84 -14.13
#